data_faffafeb4b604bd11c988df9bb508a94
#
_entry.id   faffafeb4b604bd11c988df9bb508a94
#
_cell.length_a   1.000
_cell.length_b   1.000
_cell.length_c   1.000
_cell.angle_alpha   90.00
_cell.angle_beta   90.00
_cell.angle_gamma   90.00
#
_symmetry.space_group_name_H-M   'P 1'
#
loop_
_entity.id
_entity.type
_entity.pdbx_description
1 polymer ?
#
loop_
_entity_poly.entity_id
_entity_poly.type
_entity_poly.pdbx_seq_one_letter_code
_entity_poly.pdbx_strand_id
1 'polypeptide(L)'
;MAVIGGEPMNNNEYFINGKEKSKWSNIRQEINLKSETAKSKGALALIIFDEYLHRRYSYRYKYSDSGRGGKRMELGNEESNNFQVLLFSENHKEYLSNDNLKFNMNFKKDVQTFSADNVAAIFRGSEFPDEYVILTAHLDHVGIQNGDIYNGADDNGSGTVAMLEIAEAFALAKEQGHTPKRSIVFLHVTAEERGLLGSEYYADYDPLVPINKTIANLNMDMMGRADPNRGIKNLNYVYVIGSDILSDDLHEINLEANEKFANLELDFRYNDINDPNQFYYRSDHYHFVKNNIPSIFYFSGVHEDYHKPTDTAEKILYEPYKRRVKLIFHTAWGLANRDERIKLN
;
A
#
# COMPACT_ATOMS: atom_id res chain seq x y z
N MET A 1 -22.20 -7.00 22.41
CA MET A 1 -23.09 -5.90 21.91
C MET A 1 -23.69 -6.31 20.58
N ALA A 2 -24.95 -6.00 20.34
CA ALA A 2 -25.60 -6.25 19.05
C ALA A 2 -26.19 -4.93 18.52
N VAL A 3 -26.03 -4.69 17.21
CA VAL A 3 -26.47 -3.44 16.55
C VAL A 3 -27.00 -3.74 15.14
N ILE A 4 -27.76 -2.79 14.59
CA ILE A 4 -28.14 -2.81 13.17
C ILE A 4 -27.01 -2.15 12.35
N GLY A 5 -26.81 -2.64 11.12
CA GLY A 5 -25.87 -2.06 10.15
C GLY A 5 -26.31 -0.68 9.65
N GLY A 6 -25.40 0.04 9.04
CA GLY A 6 -25.63 1.37 8.51
C GLY A 6 -25.75 2.45 9.56
N GLU A 7 -26.04 3.66 9.11
CA GLU A 7 -26.31 4.82 9.95
C GLU A 7 -27.80 4.87 10.32
N PRO A 8 -28.14 5.10 11.61
CA PRO A 8 -29.54 5.19 12.01
C PRO A 8 -30.27 6.32 11.27
N MET A 9 -31.51 6.05 10.84
CA MET A 9 -32.37 7.02 10.17
C MET A 9 -33.69 7.19 10.95
N ASN A 10 -34.19 8.42 10.97
CA ASN A 10 -35.52 8.75 11.48
C ASN A 10 -36.24 9.58 10.41
N ASN A 11 -37.46 9.21 10.03
CA ASN A 11 -38.28 9.90 9.01
C ASN A 11 -37.53 10.23 7.71
N ASN A 12 -36.73 9.28 7.18
CA ASN A 12 -35.87 9.41 5.99
C ASN A 12 -34.72 10.41 6.12
N GLU A 13 -34.37 10.82 7.32
CA GLU A 13 -33.19 11.63 7.60
C GLU A 13 -32.19 10.85 8.46
N TYR A 14 -30.90 11.03 8.20
CA TYR A 14 -29.84 10.46 9.01
C TYR A 14 -29.81 11.12 10.38
N PHE A 15 -29.70 10.32 11.42
CA PHE A 15 -29.78 10.80 12.81
C PHE A 15 -28.74 11.86 13.17
N ILE A 16 -27.55 11.82 12.54
CA ILE A 16 -26.43 12.72 12.84
C ILE A 16 -26.48 13.99 12.00
N ASN A 17 -26.63 13.87 10.67
CA ASN A 17 -26.45 14.97 9.72
C ASN A 17 -27.72 15.30 8.90
N GLY A 18 -28.89 14.80 9.27
CA GLY A 18 -30.15 15.08 8.58
C GLY A 18 -30.16 14.45 7.17
N LYS A 19 -30.05 15.27 6.11
CA LYS A 19 -30.09 14.77 4.73
C LYS A 19 -28.76 14.23 4.22
N GLU A 20 -27.67 14.48 4.93
CA GLU A 20 -26.32 14.10 4.50
C GLU A 20 -25.83 12.87 5.26
N LYS A 21 -25.09 12.02 4.54
CA LYS A 21 -24.43 10.85 5.12
C LYS A 21 -23.27 11.29 6.02
N SER A 22 -23.13 10.63 7.16
CA SER A 22 -21.95 10.78 8.02
C SER A 22 -20.91 9.67 7.75
N LYS A 23 -19.80 9.72 8.50
CA LYS A 23 -18.79 8.65 8.49
C LYS A 23 -19.36 7.25 8.80
N TRP A 24 -20.48 7.16 9.50
CA TRP A 24 -21.16 5.90 9.82
C TRP A 24 -21.89 5.27 8.63
N SER A 25 -22.11 6.01 7.55
CA SER A 25 -22.62 5.49 6.28
C SER A 25 -21.52 4.92 5.38
N ASN A 26 -20.25 5.10 5.74
CA ASN A 26 -19.12 4.52 4.98
C ASN A 26 -18.91 3.07 5.40
N ILE A 27 -19.25 2.15 4.50
CA ILE A 27 -19.20 0.70 4.73
C ILE A 27 -17.82 0.20 5.20
N ARG A 28 -16.73 0.80 4.72
CA ARG A 28 -15.37 0.39 5.14
C ARG A 28 -15.05 0.85 6.56
N GLN A 29 -15.54 2.01 6.94
CA GLN A 29 -15.30 2.60 8.26
C GLN A 29 -16.31 2.12 9.30
N GLU A 30 -17.51 1.76 8.89
CA GLU A 30 -18.62 1.39 9.78
C GLU A 30 -18.25 0.29 10.77
N ILE A 31 -17.70 -0.82 10.26
CA ILE A 31 -17.34 -1.98 11.09
C ILE A 31 -16.29 -1.57 12.13
N ASN A 32 -15.26 -0.82 11.72
CA ASN A 32 -14.21 -0.36 12.62
C ASN A 32 -14.75 0.59 13.69
N LEU A 33 -15.55 1.60 13.32
CA LEU A 33 -16.14 2.56 14.25
C LEU A 33 -17.07 1.88 15.27
N LYS A 34 -17.90 0.94 14.82
CA LYS A 34 -18.78 0.17 15.70
C LYS A 34 -17.99 -0.76 16.61
N SER A 35 -16.92 -1.37 16.10
CA SER A 35 -16.04 -2.22 16.91
C SER A 35 -15.33 -1.45 18.00
N GLU A 36 -14.72 -0.32 17.69
CA GLU A 36 -14.05 0.53 18.67
C GLU A 36 -15.03 1.06 19.73
N THR A 37 -16.23 1.46 19.31
CA THR A 37 -17.29 1.87 20.24
C THR A 37 -17.73 0.71 21.15
N ALA A 38 -17.89 -0.50 20.61
CA ALA A 38 -18.28 -1.65 21.40
C ALA A 38 -17.19 -2.03 22.41
N LYS A 39 -15.92 -2.04 22.00
CA LYS A 39 -14.75 -2.27 22.87
C LYS A 39 -14.70 -1.24 24.02
N SER A 40 -14.82 0.04 23.70
CA SER A 40 -14.79 1.12 24.70
C SER A 40 -15.89 1.01 25.76
N LYS A 41 -16.99 0.31 25.44
CA LYS A 41 -18.09 0.00 26.34
C LYS A 41 -17.96 -1.36 27.03
N GLY A 42 -16.81 -2.04 26.92
CA GLY A 42 -16.56 -3.31 27.56
C GLY A 42 -17.27 -4.51 26.93
N ALA A 43 -17.72 -4.42 25.68
CA ALA A 43 -18.32 -5.56 25.00
C ALA A 43 -17.27 -6.64 24.68
N LEU A 44 -17.63 -7.91 24.85
CA LEU A 44 -16.78 -9.06 24.53
C LEU A 44 -16.78 -9.37 23.02
N ALA A 45 -17.86 -9.04 22.32
CA ALA A 45 -18.01 -9.20 20.88
C ALA A 45 -19.04 -8.20 20.35
N LEU A 46 -19.01 -7.97 19.03
CA LEU A 46 -19.99 -7.14 18.32
C LEU A 46 -20.74 -8.01 17.31
N ILE A 47 -22.07 -7.95 17.32
CA ILE A 47 -22.94 -8.55 16.32
C ILE A 47 -23.56 -7.41 15.52
N ILE A 48 -23.43 -7.44 14.20
CA ILE A 48 -24.04 -6.47 13.30
C ILE A 48 -25.05 -7.19 12.42
N PHE A 49 -26.29 -6.73 12.47
CA PHE A 49 -27.37 -7.19 11.59
C PHE A 49 -27.44 -6.29 10.37
N ASP A 50 -26.95 -6.78 9.24
CA ASP A 50 -26.90 -6.04 7.97
C ASP A 50 -26.87 -7.03 6.80
N GLU A 51 -27.90 -6.99 5.94
CA GLU A 51 -28.04 -7.92 4.84
C GLU A 51 -26.93 -7.76 3.79
N TYR A 52 -26.53 -6.53 3.48
CA TYR A 52 -25.50 -6.28 2.49
C TYR A 52 -24.13 -6.74 2.98
N LEU A 53 -23.74 -6.37 4.20
CA LEU A 53 -22.48 -6.81 4.79
C LEU A 53 -22.45 -8.34 4.94
N HIS A 54 -23.55 -8.94 5.44
CA HIS A 54 -23.65 -10.38 5.59
C HIS A 54 -23.44 -11.10 4.26
N ARG A 55 -24.13 -10.72 3.18
CA ARG A 55 -23.97 -11.33 1.84
C ARG A 55 -22.55 -11.14 1.31
N ARG A 56 -22.01 -9.93 1.39
CA ARG A 56 -20.68 -9.61 0.89
C ARG A 56 -19.59 -10.43 1.57
N TYR A 57 -19.62 -10.52 2.89
CA TYR A 57 -18.61 -11.26 3.64
C TYR A 57 -18.83 -12.77 3.59
N SER A 58 -20.07 -13.26 3.54
CA SER A 58 -20.38 -14.67 3.32
C SER A 58 -19.85 -15.16 1.98
N TYR A 59 -19.98 -14.36 0.91
CA TYR A 59 -19.40 -14.68 -0.39
C TYR A 59 -17.87 -14.75 -0.33
N ARG A 60 -17.23 -13.76 0.29
CA ARG A 60 -15.77 -13.76 0.47
C ARG A 60 -15.29 -14.95 1.29
N TYR A 61 -15.98 -15.29 2.35
CA TYR A 61 -15.65 -16.44 3.19
C TYR A 61 -15.74 -17.75 2.41
N LYS A 62 -16.84 -17.99 1.69
CA LYS A 62 -17.00 -19.16 0.82
C LYS A 62 -15.93 -19.24 -0.27
N TYR A 63 -15.57 -18.11 -0.84
CA TYR A 63 -14.52 -18.04 -1.86
C TYR A 63 -13.15 -18.40 -1.26
N SER A 64 -12.82 -17.87 -0.09
CA SER A 64 -11.59 -18.20 0.64
C SER A 64 -11.55 -19.67 1.07
N ASP A 65 -12.67 -20.21 1.58
CA ASP A 65 -12.78 -21.59 2.02
C ASP A 65 -12.63 -22.60 0.87
N SER A 66 -13.03 -22.20 -0.34
CA SER A 66 -12.84 -23.02 -1.55
C SER A 66 -11.38 -23.12 -2.02
N GLY A 67 -10.44 -22.47 -1.33
CA GLY A 67 -9.02 -22.40 -1.69
C GLY A 67 -8.71 -21.46 -2.87
N ARG A 68 -9.73 -20.80 -3.44
CA ARG A 68 -9.58 -19.88 -4.57
C ARG A 68 -9.24 -18.45 -4.15
N GLY A 69 -9.53 -18.10 -2.89
CA GLY A 69 -9.11 -16.84 -2.29
C GLY A 69 -7.88 -17.05 -1.42
N GLY A 70 -6.89 -16.15 -1.49
CA GLY A 70 -5.75 -16.19 -0.57
C GLY A 70 -6.21 -16.16 0.88
N LYS A 71 -5.54 -16.91 1.75
CA LYS A 71 -5.76 -16.81 3.20
C LYS A 71 -5.40 -15.39 3.63
N ARG A 72 -6.25 -14.78 4.45
CA ARG A 72 -5.93 -13.45 5.01
C ARG A 72 -4.69 -13.59 5.89
N MET A 73 -3.71 -12.76 5.63
CA MET A 73 -2.54 -12.59 6.50
C MET A 73 -2.70 -11.29 7.30
N GLU A 74 -2.11 -11.26 8.46
CA GLU A 74 -2.03 -10.09 9.32
C GLU A 74 -0.71 -10.18 10.10
N LEU A 75 -0.14 -9.06 10.48
CA LEU A 75 1.03 -9.04 11.35
C LEU A 75 0.67 -9.71 12.68
N GLY A 76 1.52 -10.65 13.09
CA GLY A 76 1.35 -11.36 14.36
C GLY A 76 1.69 -10.43 15.52
N ASN A 77 0.69 -9.96 16.24
CA ASN A 77 0.86 -9.31 17.53
C ASN A 77 0.59 -10.34 18.63
N GLU A 78 1.40 -10.38 19.67
CA GLU A 78 1.17 -11.22 20.85
C GLU A 78 -0.19 -10.92 21.52
N GLU A 79 -0.69 -9.71 21.37
CA GLU A 79 -2.06 -9.32 21.70
C GLU A 79 -2.99 -9.52 20.49
N SER A 80 -3.23 -10.76 20.09
CA SER A 80 -4.29 -11.04 19.14
C SER A 80 -5.60 -10.51 19.70
N ASN A 81 -6.12 -9.47 19.07
CA ASN A 81 -7.37 -8.82 19.46
C ASN A 81 -8.51 -9.85 19.38
N ASN A 82 -8.81 -10.52 20.48
CA ASN A 82 -9.83 -11.55 20.60
C ASN A 82 -11.27 -11.00 20.41
N PHE A 83 -11.39 -9.71 20.07
CA PHE A 83 -12.70 -9.09 19.87
C PHE A 83 -13.30 -9.54 18.54
N GLN A 84 -14.38 -10.29 18.62
CA GLN A 84 -15.03 -10.84 17.45
C GLN A 84 -16.13 -9.92 16.92
N VAL A 85 -16.15 -9.73 15.60
CA VAL A 85 -17.23 -9.04 14.88
C VAL A 85 -17.98 -10.08 14.03
N LEU A 86 -19.26 -10.24 14.31
CA LEU A 86 -20.13 -11.21 13.67
C LEU A 86 -21.14 -10.47 12.80
N LEU A 87 -21.29 -10.89 11.57
CA LEU A 87 -22.22 -10.32 10.61
C LEU A 87 -23.40 -11.26 10.41
N PHE A 88 -24.58 -10.82 10.77
CA PHE A 88 -25.81 -11.58 10.62
C PHE A 88 -26.71 -10.97 9.55
N SER A 89 -27.52 -11.81 8.91
CA SER A 89 -28.60 -11.34 8.05
C SER A 89 -29.58 -10.47 8.83
N GLU A 90 -30.06 -9.39 8.23
CA GLU A 90 -31.07 -8.52 8.81
C GLU A 90 -32.40 -9.25 9.12
N ASN A 91 -32.64 -10.38 8.47
CA ASN A 91 -33.81 -11.23 8.73
C ASN A 91 -33.88 -11.76 10.16
N HIS A 92 -32.80 -11.63 10.92
CA HIS A 92 -32.71 -12.08 12.33
C HIS A 92 -32.72 -10.94 13.33
N LYS A 93 -33.03 -9.72 12.91
CA LYS A 93 -33.04 -8.53 13.78
C LYS A 93 -34.05 -8.56 14.91
N GLU A 94 -35.10 -9.40 14.80
CA GLU A 94 -36.09 -9.60 15.87
C GLU A 94 -35.46 -10.10 17.18
N TYR A 95 -34.29 -10.73 17.12
CA TYR A 95 -33.55 -11.14 18.31
C TYR A 95 -33.03 -9.99 19.13
N LEU A 96 -32.88 -8.78 18.56
CA LEU A 96 -32.46 -7.59 19.30
C LEU A 96 -33.47 -7.13 20.36
N SER A 97 -34.74 -7.54 20.24
CA SER A 97 -35.83 -7.19 21.16
C SER A 97 -35.98 -8.17 22.31
N ASN A 98 -35.14 -9.20 22.38
CA ASN A 98 -35.24 -10.26 23.38
C ASN A 98 -34.18 -10.11 24.48
N ASP A 99 -34.56 -9.50 25.61
CA ASP A 99 -33.66 -9.29 26.75
C ASP A 99 -33.15 -10.57 27.42
N ASN A 100 -33.80 -11.72 27.15
CA ASN A 100 -33.44 -13.02 27.71
C ASN A 100 -32.64 -13.89 26.74
N LEU A 101 -32.22 -13.36 25.61
CA LEU A 101 -31.45 -14.09 24.61
C LEU A 101 -30.08 -14.51 25.17
N LYS A 102 -29.86 -15.83 25.18
CA LYS A 102 -28.56 -16.42 25.49
C LYS A 102 -27.87 -16.77 24.18
N PHE A 103 -26.70 -16.17 23.96
CA PHE A 103 -25.86 -16.47 22.80
C PHE A 103 -24.70 -17.38 23.23
N ASN A 104 -24.61 -18.54 22.62
CA ASN A 104 -23.49 -19.46 22.81
C ASN A 104 -22.82 -19.69 21.44
N MET A 105 -21.54 -19.35 21.34
CA MET A 105 -20.75 -19.49 20.14
C MET A 105 -19.50 -20.29 20.44
N ASN A 106 -19.26 -21.32 19.63
CA ASN A 106 -18.00 -22.02 19.58
C ASN A 106 -17.30 -21.66 18.26
N PHE A 107 -16.18 -20.93 18.37
CA PHE A 107 -15.40 -20.49 17.23
C PHE A 107 -13.98 -21.05 17.35
N LYS A 108 -13.53 -21.76 16.30
CA LYS A 108 -12.17 -22.25 16.20
C LYS A 108 -11.47 -21.54 15.03
N LYS A 109 -10.44 -20.79 15.31
CA LYS A 109 -9.55 -20.20 14.32
C LYS A 109 -8.35 -21.13 14.14
N ASP A 110 -8.09 -21.56 12.93
CA ASP A 110 -6.86 -22.25 12.57
C ASP A 110 -5.86 -21.17 12.09
N VAL A 111 -4.80 -20.95 12.84
CA VAL A 111 -3.80 -19.92 12.57
C VAL A 111 -2.48 -20.61 12.25
N GLN A 112 -1.93 -20.30 11.10
CA GLN A 112 -0.56 -20.66 10.73
C GLN A 112 0.32 -19.42 10.83
N THR A 113 1.44 -19.53 11.52
CA THR A 113 2.42 -18.45 11.63
C THR A 113 3.54 -18.69 10.64
N PHE A 114 3.88 -17.65 9.90
CA PHE A 114 5.03 -17.62 8.99
C PHE A 114 5.94 -16.47 9.40
N SER A 115 7.24 -16.62 9.18
CA SER A 115 8.20 -15.53 9.30
C SER A 115 8.68 -15.17 7.90
N ALA A 116 8.78 -13.89 7.62
CA ALA A 116 9.37 -13.36 6.40
C ALA A 116 10.12 -12.06 6.75
N ASP A 117 11.16 -11.76 6.00
CA ASP A 117 12.06 -10.65 6.29
C ASP A 117 11.98 -9.58 5.19
N ASN A 118 11.99 -8.31 5.60
CA ASN A 118 12.36 -7.22 4.72
C ASN A 118 13.89 -7.22 4.58
N VAL A 119 14.40 -6.86 3.41
CA VAL A 119 15.84 -6.77 3.16
C VAL A 119 16.22 -5.31 2.97
N ALA A 120 17.15 -4.82 3.78
CA ALA A 120 17.56 -3.44 3.72
C ALA A 120 19.07 -3.27 3.59
N ALA A 121 19.49 -2.25 2.82
CA ALA A 121 20.85 -1.79 2.74
C ALA A 121 20.91 -0.27 2.93
N ILE A 122 21.96 0.21 3.61
CA ILE A 122 22.15 1.65 3.86
C ILE A 122 23.41 2.11 3.16
N PHE A 123 23.26 3.11 2.29
CA PHE A 123 24.36 3.89 1.72
C PHE A 123 24.53 5.17 2.55
N ARG A 124 25.61 5.28 3.31
CA ARG A 124 25.82 6.39 4.24
C ARG A 124 26.17 7.70 3.51
N GLY A 125 25.44 8.75 3.87
CA GLY A 125 25.71 10.12 3.43
C GLY A 125 26.94 10.75 4.08
N SER A 126 27.45 11.80 3.45
CA SER A 126 28.70 12.48 3.86
C SER A 126 28.51 13.62 4.86
N GLU A 127 27.37 14.36 4.78
CA GLU A 127 27.14 15.55 5.59
C GLU A 127 25.98 15.36 6.59
N PHE A 128 24.90 14.71 6.16
CA PHE A 128 23.71 14.44 6.97
C PHE A 128 23.43 12.93 7.06
N PRO A 129 24.35 12.12 7.64
CA PRO A 129 24.25 10.66 7.63
C PRO A 129 23.05 10.10 8.40
N ASP A 130 22.40 10.89 9.24
CA ASP A 130 21.22 10.53 10.03
C ASP A 130 19.92 11.09 9.43
N GLU A 131 19.95 11.55 8.20
CA GLU A 131 18.77 11.89 7.40
C GLU A 131 18.69 10.92 6.21
N TYR A 132 17.49 10.41 5.92
CA TYR A 132 17.34 9.25 5.04
C TYR A 132 16.34 9.52 3.90
N VAL A 133 16.72 9.18 2.69
CA VAL A 133 15.82 8.97 1.57
C VAL A 133 15.63 7.44 1.43
N ILE A 134 14.41 6.96 1.47
CA ILE A 134 14.12 5.52 1.40
C ILE A 134 13.56 5.19 0.02
N LEU A 135 14.18 4.22 -0.65
CA LEU A 135 13.67 3.60 -1.85
C LEU A 135 13.02 2.29 -1.48
N THR A 136 11.82 2.02 -1.99
CA THR A 136 11.07 0.79 -1.72
C THR A 136 10.67 0.07 -3.00
N ALA A 137 10.67 -1.27 -2.94
CA ALA A 137 10.05 -2.16 -3.89
C ALA A 137 9.74 -3.49 -3.17
N HIS A 138 8.66 -4.16 -3.50
CA HIS A 138 8.39 -5.45 -2.88
C HIS A 138 9.09 -6.61 -3.60
N LEU A 139 9.45 -7.64 -2.82
CA LEU A 139 10.16 -8.84 -3.26
C LEU A 139 9.24 -10.01 -3.56
N ASP A 140 8.08 -10.02 -2.93
CA ASP A 140 7.13 -11.11 -3.06
C ASP A 140 6.27 -10.97 -4.31
N HIS A 141 5.67 -12.06 -4.72
CA HIS A 141 4.62 -12.13 -5.73
C HIS A 141 3.64 -13.24 -5.36
N VAL A 142 2.66 -13.48 -6.19
CA VAL A 142 1.57 -14.44 -5.98
C VAL A 142 2.07 -15.86 -5.71
N GLY A 143 3.22 -16.26 -6.25
CA GLY A 143 3.85 -17.56 -6.01
C GLY A 143 3.30 -18.67 -6.92
N ILE A 144 3.05 -19.85 -6.35
CA ILE A 144 2.51 -21.00 -7.09
C ILE A 144 1.04 -21.19 -6.74
N GLN A 145 0.17 -21.19 -7.76
CA GLN A 145 -1.26 -21.45 -7.58
C GLN A 145 -1.73 -22.55 -8.55
N ASN A 146 -2.38 -23.57 -8.02
CA ASN A 146 -2.89 -24.72 -8.79
C ASN A 146 -1.83 -25.41 -9.68
N GLY A 147 -0.56 -25.31 -9.32
CA GLY A 147 0.56 -25.86 -10.09
C GLY A 147 1.19 -24.90 -11.10
N ASP A 148 0.59 -23.75 -11.35
CA ASP A 148 1.14 -22.71 -12.21
C ASP A 148 2.05 -21.78 -11.42
N ILE A 149 3.22 -21.43 -12.00
CA ILE A 149 4.17 -20.47 -11.44
C ILE A 149 3.80 -19.08 -11.95
N TYR A 150 3.56 -18.16 -11.01
CA TYR A 150 3.34 -16.74 -11.28
C TYR A 150 4.69 -16.04 -11.17
N ASN A 151 5.24 -15.63 -12.32
CA ASN A 151 6.64 -15.18 -12.40
C ASN A 151 6.85 -13.78 -11.82
N GLY A 152 5.88 -12.85 -11.98
CA GLY A 152 5.98 -11.50 -11.44
C GLY A 152 7.14 -10.67 -12.00
N ALA A 153 7.37 -10.74 -13.32
CA ALA A 153 8.50 -10.03 -13.91
C ALA A 153 8.34 -8.51 -13.87
N ASP A 154 7.11 -8.02 -14.06
CA ASP A 154 6.79 -6.61 -13.87
C ASP A 154 6.29 -6.34 -12.45
N ASP A 155 5.48 -7.20 -11.91
CA ASP A 155 4.90 -7.15 -10.58
C ASP A 155 5.54 -8.18 -9.62
N ASN A 156 6.66 -7.88 -8.85
CA ASN A 156 7.39 -6.63 -8.90
C ASN A 156 8.89 -6.87 -9.14
N GLY A 157 9.22 -7.78 -10.06
CA GLY A 157 10.61 -7.98 -10.51
C GLY A 157 11.22 -6.69 -11.05
N SER A 158 10.42 -5.88 -11.78
CA SER A 158 10.87 -4.61 -12.33
C SER A 158 11.26 -3.60 -11.24
N GLY A 159 10.47 -3.44 -10.18
CA GLY A 159 10.82 -2.56 -9.07
C GLY A 159 12.04 -3.06 -8.28
N THR A 160 12.07 -4.36 -8.00
CA THR A 160 13.19 -5.01 -7.31
C THR A 160 14.53 -4.81 -8.02
N VAL A 161 14.59 -5.07 -9.34
CA VAL A 161 15.81 -4.92 -10.13
C VAL A 161 16.18 -3.45 -10.30
N ALA A 162 15.21 -2.55 -10.48
CA ALA A 162 15.45 -1.12 -10.53
C ALA A 162 16.21 -0.62 -9.30
N MET A 163 15.84 -1.10 -8.12
CA MET A 163 16.51 -0.70 -6.87
C MET A 163 17.97 -1.18 -6.83
N LEU A 164 18.27 -2.38 -7.34
CA LEU A 164 19.65 -2.88 -7.44
C LEU A 164 20.48 -2.02 -8.38
N GLU A 165 19.97 -1.67 -9.56
CA GLU A 165 20.61 -0.79 -10.54
C GLU A 165 20.88 0.62 -9.95
N ILE A 166 19.91 1.16 -9.19
CA ILE A 166 20.08 2.46 -8.51
C ILE A 166 21.15 2.35 -7.42
N ALA A 167 21.18 1.25 -6.66
CA ALA A 167 22.20 1.03 -5.64
C ALA A 167 23.62 0.95 -6.23
N GLU A 168 23.77 0.23 -7.36
CA GLU A 168 25.03 0.17 -8.11
C GLU A 168 25.45 1.57 -8.60
N ALA A 169 24.50 2.36 -9.13
CA ALA A 169 24.80 3.72 -9.60
C ALA A 169 25.30 4.63 -8.45
N PHE A 170 24.71 4.52 -7.24
CA PHE A 170 25.22 5.24 -6.05
C PHE A 170 26.63 4.75 -5.65
N ALA A 171 26.91 3.45 -5.74
CA ALA A 171 28.23 2.89 -5.44
C ALA A 171 29.29 3.41 -6.43
N LEU A 172 28.99 3.38 -7.73
CA LEU A 172 29.87 3.90 -8.77
C LEU A 172 30.11 5.42 -8.63
N ALA A 173 29.10 6.19 -8.29
CA ALA A 173 29.24 7.63 -8.02
C ALA A 173 30.24 7.87 -6.87
N LYS A 174 30.14 7.08 -5.80
CA LYS A 174 31.07 7.18 -4.64
C LYS A 174 32.51 6.83 -5.04
N GLU A 175 32.71 5.79 -5.86
CA GLU A 175 34.04 5.45 -6.37
C GLU A 175 34.66 6.58 -7.19
N GLN A 176 33.84 7.38 -7.85
CA GLN A 176 34.23 8.58 -8.59
C GLN A 176 34.36 9.83 -7.71
N GLY A 177 34.22 9.71 -6.38
CA GLY A 177 34.35 10.81 -5.43
C GLY A 177 33.06 11.59 -5.16
N HIS A 178 31.93 11.12 -5.66
CA HIS A 178 30.62 11.76 -5.48
C HIS A 178 29.77 11.00 -4.46
N THR A 179 29.84 11.40 -3.18
CA THR A 179 29.01 10.82 -2.13
C THR A 179 27.83 11.76 -1.85
N PRO A 180 26.57 11.27 -1.80
CA PRO A 180 25.44 12.11 -1.45
C PRO A 180 25.56 12.64 -0.01
N LYS A 181 24.98 13.81 0.26
CA LYS A 181 25.00 14.43 1.59
C LYS A 181 24.22 13.61 2.61
N ARG A 182 23.04 13.10 2.23
CA ARG A 182 22.16 12.27 3.05
C ARG A 182 22.30 10.79 2.73
N SER A 183 21.94 9.98 3.69
CA SER A 183 21.93 8.52 3.53
C SER A 183 20.76 8.05 2.66
N ILE A 184 21.01 7.01 1.89
CA ILE A 184 19.98 6.30 1.10
C ILE A 184 19.72 4.95 1.77
N VAL A 185 18.46 4.59 1.97
CA VAL A 185 18.04 3.26 2.38
C VAL A 185 17.38 2.58 1.19
N PHE A 186 17.92 1.44 0.79
CA PHE A 186 17.32 0.53 -0.17
C PHE A 186 16.56 -0.52 0.63
N LEU A 187 15.24 -0.53 0.52
CA LEU A 187 14.36 -1.36 1.33
C LEU A 187 13.47 -2.21 0.44
N HIS A 188 13.84 -3.47 0.27
CA HIS A 188 12.96 -4.46 -0.31
C HIS A 188 12.01 -4.98 0.76
N VAL A 189 10.72 -4.76 0.56
CA VAL A 189 9.68 -5.21 1.48
C VAL A 189 9.07 -6.53 1.03
N THR A 190 8.47 -7.25 1.95
CA THR A 190 7.80 -8.54 1.70
C THR A 190 6.31 -8.43 1.99
N ALA A 191 5.55 -9.43 1.52
CA ALA A 191 4.11 -9.57 1.76
C ALA A 191 3.27 -8.33 1.35
N GLU A 192 3.68 -7.64 0.28
CA GLU A 192 2.89 -6.60 -0.38
C GLU A 192 1.57 -7.20 -0.87
N GLU A 193 1.64 -8.32 -1.58
CA GLU A 193 0.54 -9.10 -2.16
C GLU A 193 -0.45 -9.65 -1.11
N ARG A 194 -0.08 -9.55 0.16
CA ARG A 194 -0.90 -9.97 1.30
C ARG A 194 -1.50 -8.79 2.07
N GLY A 195 -1.33 -7.58 1.55
CA GLY A 195 -1.90 -6.34 2.07
C GLY A 195 -0.87 -5.39 2.65
N LEU A 196 0.26 -5.20 1.99
CA LEU A 196 1.32 -4.24 2.32
C LEU A 196 1.98 -4.51 3.69
N LEU A 197 2.06 -5.79 4.13
CA LEU A 197 2.43 -6.12 5.51
C LEU A 197 3.89 -5.79 5.83
N GLY A 198 4.80 -5.93 4.85
CA GLY A 198 6.21 -5.63 5.06
C GLY A 198 6.48 -4.14 5.25
N SER A 199 5.86 -3.30 4.45
CA SER A 199 5.95 -1.84 4.61
C SER A 199 5.20 -1.34 5.84
N GLU A 200 4.06 -1.96 6.21
CA GLU A 200 3.38 -1.71 7.48
C GLU A 200 4.29 -2.01 8.67
N TYR A 201 4.90 -3.20 8.67
CA TYR A 201 5.82 -3.59 9.75
C TYR A 201 6.98 -2.61 9.88
N TYR A 202 7.61 -2.26 8.74
CA TYR A 202 8.72 -1.31 8.75
C TYR A 202 8.31 0.07 9.26
N ALA A 203 7.23 0.63 8.75
CA ALA A 203 6.87 2.02 9.04
C ALA A 203 6.21 2.21 10.42
N ASP A 204 5.41 1.24 10.86
CA ASP A 204 4.55 1.38 12.03
C ASP A 204 5.07 0.62 13.27
N TYR A 205 5.97 -0.39 13.11
CA TYR A 205 6.38 -1.26 14.23
C TYR A 205 7.88 -1.26 14.49
N ASP A 206 8.73 -1.54 13.46
CA ASP A 206 10.17 -1.74 13.65
C ASP A 206 10.98 -1.12 12.51
N PRO A 207 11.05 0.22 12.43
CA PRO A 207 11.83 0.90 11.41
C PRO A 207 13.33 0.77 11.67
N LEU A 208 14.10 0.32 10.68
CA LEU A 208 15.55 0.22 10.74
C LEU A 208 16.23 1.58 11.03
N VAL A 209 15.62 2.66 10.57
CA VAL A 209 16.06 4.04 10.83
C VAL A 209 14.88 4.84 11.39
N PRO A 210 15.11 5.83 12.28
CA PRO A 210 14.01 6.58 12.87
C PRO A 210 13.11 7.20 11.80
N ILE A 211 11.80 6.92 11.88
CA ILE A 211 10.84 7.35 10.87
C ILE A 211 10.79 8.88 10.69
N ASN A 212 10.96 9.64 11.78
CA ASN A 212 11.04 11.10 11.77
C ASN A 212 12.34 11.67 11.16
N LYS A 213 13.29 10.81 10.84
CA LYS A 213 14.52 11.15 10.11
C LYS A 213 14.43 10.80 8.63
N THR A 214 13.36 10.13 8.23
CA THR A 214 13.05 9.86 6.82
C THR A 214 12.51 11.13 6.17
N ILE A 215 13.12 11.54 5.07
CA ILE A 215 12.77 12.79 4.37
C ILE A 215 11.74 12.53 3.29
N ALA A 216 11.93 11.45 2.54
CA ALA A 216 11.05 11.03 1.47
C ALA A 216 11.12 9.51 1.25
N ASN A 217 10.06 8.96 0.66
CA ASN A 217 10.03 7.61 0.13
C ASN A 217 9.81 7.64 -1.39
N LEU A 218 10.58 6.85 -2.12
CA LEU A 218 10.44 6.63 -3.55
C LEU A 218 10.12 5.16 -3.80
N ASN A 219 8.88 4.85 -4.11
CA ASN A 219 8.38 3.50 -4.30
C ASN A 219 8.33 3.11 -5.78
N MET A 220 8.80 1.91 -6.07
CA MET A 220 8.89 1.34 -7.41
C MET A 220 8.06 0.07 -7.50
N ASP A 221 7.03 0.11 -8.34
CA ASP A 221 6.15 -1.04 -8.50
C ASP A 221 5.55 -1.04 -9.91
N MET A 222 5.71 -2.17 -10.63
CA MET A 222 5.26 -2.35 -12.00
C MET A 222 5.76 -1.27 -12.96
N MET A 223 7.06 -1.19 -13.19
CA MET A 223 7.66 -0.15 -14.04
C MET A 223 8.19 -0.64 -15.39
N GLY A 224 8.13 -1.94 -15.65
CA GLY A 224 8.75 -2.56 -16.82
C GLY A 224 7.85 -2.67 -18.04
N ARG A 225 6.55 -2.46 -17.90
CA ARG A 225 5.57 -2.61 -18.98
C ARG A 225 4.92 -1.28 -19.37
N ALA A 226 3.83 -1.34 -20.11
CA ALA A 226 3.04 -0.19 -20.50
C ALA A 226 1.54 -0.44 -20.28
N ASP A 227 0.80 0.62 -19.96
CA ASP A 227 -0.66 0.60 -19.87
C ASP A 227 -1.27 0.49 -21.27
N PRO A 228 -2.02 -0.58 -21.58
CA PRO A 228 -2.68 -0.76 -22.88
C PRO A 228 -3.61 0.41 -23.25
N ASN A 229 -4.18 1.10 -22.26
CA ASN A 229 -5.10 2.22 -22.48
C ASN A 229 -4.40 3.49 -23.01
N ARG A 230 -3.07 3.58 -22.91
CA ARG A 230 -2.31 4.71 -23.49
C ARG A 230 -2.00 4.53 -24.98
N GLY A 231 -2.20 3.32 -25.52
CA GLY A 231 -1.83 2.97 -26.89
C GLY A 231 -0.32 2.77 -27.08
N ILE A 232 0.04 2.00 -28.09
CA ILE A 232 1.42 1.55 -28.37
C ILE A 232 2.37 2.70 -28.76
N LYS A 233 1.84 3.87 -29.11
CA LYS A 233 2.64 4.96 -29.70
C LYS A 233 3.40 5.81 -28.69
N ASN A 234 3.03 5.80 -27.42
CA ASN A 234 3.73 6.58 -26.39
C ASN A 234 4.15 5.70 -25.20
N LEU A 235 5.34 5.12 -25.31
CA LEU A 235 5.96 4.34 -24.24
C LEU A 235 6.85 5.19 -23.33
N ASN A 236 7.11 6.45 -23.69
CA ASN A 236 8.00 7.36 -23.00
C ASN A 236 7.27 8.13 -21.88
N TYR A 237 6.69 7.42 -20.94
CA TYR A 237 5.94 7.99 -19.82
C TYR A 237 6.17 7.22 -18.52
N VAL A 238 5.73 7.81 -17.42
CA VAL A 238 5.57 7.18 -16.12
C VAL A 238 4.40 7.84 -15.37
N TYR A 239 3.58 7.05 -14.68
CA TYR A 239 2.65 7.56 -13.68
C TYR A 239 3.44 7.92 -12.43
N VAL A 240 3.25 9.14 -11.95
CA VAL A 240 3.89 9.68 -10.75
C VAL A 240 2.78 9.96 -9.73
N ILE A 241 2.67 9.10 -8.74
CA ILE A 241 1.54 9.11 -7.82
C ILE A 241 2.01 9.61 -6.46
N GLY A 242 1.36 10.65 -5.93
CA GLY A 242 1.59 11.18 -4.59
C GLY A 242 2.65 12.26 -4.47
N SER A 243 3.34 12.64 -5.56
CA SER A 243 4.50 13.56 -5.49
C SER A 243 4.21 14.91 -4.87
N ASP A 244 3.01 15.47 -5.09
CA ASP A 244 2.56 16.81 -4.66
C ASP A 244 1.60 16.78 -3.46
N ILE A 245 1.21 15.59 -2.97
CA ILE A 245 0.18 15.47 -1.94
C ILE A 245 0.68 15.97 -0.57
N LEU A 246 1.91 15.62 -0.20
CA LEU A 246 2.50 15.99 1.08
C LEU A 246 3.63 17.02 0.98
N SER A 247 4.18 17.26 -0.23
CA SER A 247 5.32 18.17 -0.39
C SER A 247 5.46 18.65 -1.83
N ASP A 248 5.27 19.93 -2.05
CA ASP A 248 5.55 20.59 -3.33
C ASP A 248 7.05 20.51 -3.69
N ASP A 249 7.94 20.61 -2.70
CA ASP A 249 9.38 20.47 -2.88
C ASP A 249 9.75 19.11 -3.52
N LEU A 250 9.09 18.01 -3.08
CA LEU A 250 9.31 16.68 -3.65
C LEU A 250 8.88 16.62 -5.12
N HIS A 251 7.73 17.22 -5.41
CA HIS A 251 7.21 17.31 -6.78
C HIS A 251 8.17 18.08 -7.70
N GLU A 252 8.63 19.25 -7.27
CA GLU A 252 9.57 20.08 -8.03
C GLU A 252 10.90 19.37 -8.31
N ILE A 253 11.46 18.67 -7.30
CA ILE A 253 12.70 17.89 -7.48
C ILE A 253 12.50 16.80 -8.54
N ASN A 254 11.34 16.12 -8.52
CA ASN A 254 11.04 15.09 -9.51
C ASN A 254 10.87 15.70 -10.93
N LEU A 255 10.23 16.86 -11.05
CA LEU A 255 10.13 17.60 -12.34
C LEU A 255 11.50 17.99 -12.87
N GLU A 256 12.35 18.58 -12.03
CA GLU A 256 13.72 18.97 -12.42
C GLU A 256 14.57 17.77 -12.84
N ALA A 257 14.49 16.66 -12.10
CA ALA A 257 15.19 15.43 -12.44
C ALA A 257 14.75 14.89 -13.80
N ASN A 258 13.43 14.94 -14.09
CA ASN A 258 12.89 14.52 -15.36
C ASN A 258 13.37 15.42 -16.51
N GLU A 259 13.24 16.73 -16.36
CA GLU A 259 13.64 17.70 -17.40
C GLU A 259 15.12 17.55 -17.79
N LYS A 260 15.99 17.39 -16.78
CA LYS A 260 17.44 17.35 -17.01
C LYS A 260 17.93 15.99 -17.53
N PHE A 261 17.30 14.88 -17.13
CA PHE A 261 17.93 13.57 -17.27
C PHE A 261 17.09 12.49 -17.95
N ALA A 262 15.76 12.49 -17.80
CA ALA A 262 14.93 11.38 -18.29
C ALA A 262 14.02 11.78 -19.47
N ASN A 263 13.48 12.97 -19.46
CA ASN A 263 12.59 13.52 -20.48
C ASN A 263 11.41 12.59 -20.80
N LEU A 264 10.73 12.11 -19.73
CA LEU A 264 9.52 11.32 -19.79
C LEU A 264 8.29 12.24 -19.77
N GLU A 265 7.18 11.78 -20.31
CA GLU A 265 5.86 12.32 -20.00
C GLU A 265 5.49 11.88 -18.58
N LEU A 266 5.47 12.82 -17.62
CA LEU A 266 5.01 12.56 -16.26
C LEU A 266 3.48 12.68 -16.22
N ASP A 267 2.80 11.63 -15.81
CA ASP A 267 1.34 11.57 -15.77
C ASP A 267 0.86 11.47 -14.31
N PHE A 268 0.15 12.50 -13.86
CA PHE A 268 -0.29 12.67 -12.48
C PHE A 268 -1.77 12.33 -12.27
N ARG A 269 -2.44 11.70 -13.26
CA ARG A 269 -3.89 11.43 -13.21
C ARG A 269 -4.35 10.67 -11.98
N TYR A 270 -3.50 9.88 -11.37
CA TYR A 270 -3.81 9.06 -10.20
C TYR A 270 -3.52 9.76 -8.86
N ASN A 271 -3.15 11.05 -8.87
CA ASN A 271 -3.11 11.91 -7.68
C ASN A 271 -4.52 12.35 -7.25
N ASP A 272 -5.53 12.18 -8.12
CA ASP A 272 -6.92 12.50 -7.76
C ASP A 272 -7.38 11.57 -6.62
N ILE A 273 -7.77 12.16 -5.50
CA ILE A 273 -8.31 11.42 -4.35
C ILE A 273 -9.58 10.61 -4.68
N ASN A 274 -10.26 10.97 -5.76
CA ASN A 274 -11.45 10.26 -6.26
C ASN A 274 -11.12 9.24 -7.35
N ASP A 275 -9.83 8.96 -7.62
CA ASP A 275 -9.44 7.92 -8.56
C ASP A 275 -10.17 6.61 -8.25
N PRO A 276 -10.99 6.09 -9.17
CA PRO A 276 -11.76 4.86 -8.94
C PRO A 276 -10.87 3.64 -8.71
N ASN A 277 -9.63 3.65 -9.20
CA ASN A 277 -8.65 2.57 -9.00
C ASN A 277 -7.99 2.66 -7.63
N GLN A 278 -7.98 3.84 -7.02
CA GLN A 278 -7.37 4.12 -5.72
C GLN A 278 -5.88 3.71 -5.65
N PHE A 279 -5.11 3.92 -6.71
CA PHE A 279 -3.72 3.50 -6.78
C PHE A 279 -2.84 4.11 -5.68
N TYR A 280 -3.15 5.33 -5.25
CA TYR A 280 -2.46 5.98 -4.13
C TYR A 280 -2.44 5.15 -2.83
N TYR A 281 -3.36 4.20 -2.67
CA TYR A 281 -3.50 3.37 -1.46
C TYR A 281 -3.07 1.91 -1.67
N ARG A 282 -2.47 1.58 -2.83
CA ARG A 282 -2.33 0.19 -3.26
C ARG A 282 -0.90 -0.31 -3.42
N SER A 283 0.10 0.44 -2.95
CA SER A 283 1.48 -0.02 -2.89
C SER A 283 2.18 0.50 -1.64
N ASP A 284 3.40 0.07 -1.40
CA ASP A 284 4.15 0.18 -0.14
C ASP A 284 4.41 1.61 0.34
N HIS A 285 4.42 2.61 -0.55
CA HIS A 285 4.55 4.03 -0.19
C HIS A 285 3.47 4.49 0.80
N TYR A 286 2.30 3.84 0.80
CA TYR A 286 1.16 4.28 1.60
C TYR A 286 1.44 4.24 3.10
N HIS A 287 2.21 3.28 3.60
CA HIS A 287 2.58 3.24 5.02
C HIS A 287 3.55 4.36 5.42
N PHE A 288 4.36 4.86 4.50
CA PHE A 288 5.17 6.07 4.70
C PHE A 288 4.29 7.32 4.71
N VAL A 289 3.36 7.44 3.78
CA VAL A 289 2.38 8.54 3.72
C VAL A 289 1.57 8.65 5.00
N LYS A 290 1.10 7.53 5.57
CA LYS A 290 0.39 7.49 6.87
C LYS A 290 1.21 8.10 8.00
N ASN A 291 2.53 8.04 7.91
CA ASN A 291 3.49 8.60 8.85
C ASN A 291 3.96 10.01 8.44
N ASN A 292 3.21 10.71 7.57
CA ASN A 292 3.51 12.04 7.05
C ASN A 292 4.88 12.15 6.35
N ILE A 293 5.33 11.09 5.69
CA ILE A 293 6.54 11.08 4.87
C ILE A 293 6.14 11.33 3.42
N PRO A 294 6.61 12.43 2.79
CA PRO A 294 6.40 12.67 1.36
C PRO A 294 6.86 11.48 0.53
N SER A 295 5.99 11.00 -0.35
CA SER A 295 6.24 9.76 -1.08
C SER A 295 5.82 9.87 -2.53
N ILE A 296 6.58 9.22 -3.41
CA ILE A 296 6.22 9.01 -4.81
C ILE A 296 6.07 7.51 -5.06
N PHE A 297 4.99 7.14 -5.68
CA PHE A 297 4.81 5.83 -6.30
C PHE A 297 5.00 5.94 -7.81
N TYR A 298 6.08 5.38 -8.33
CA TYR A 298 6.35 5.27 -9.75
C TYR A 298 5.76 3.99 -10.32
N PHE A 299 4.95 4.15 -11.36
CA PHE A 299 4.11 3.10 -11.92
C PHE A 299 3.99 3.22 -13.44
N SER A 300 3.84 2.13 -14.16
CA SER A 300 3.65 2.19 -15.61
C SER A 300 2.29 1.70 -16.10
N GLY A 301 1.43 1.30 -15.18
CA GLY A 301 0.06 0.88 -15.48
C GLY A 301 -0.15 -0.62 -15.36
N VAL A 302 -1.41 -1.00 -15.25
CA VAL A 302 -1.83 -2.40 -15.24
C VAL A 302 -1.91 -2.92 -16.68
N HIS A 303 -1.34 -4.09 -16.93
CA HIS A 303 -1.35 -4.76 -18.22
C HIS A 303 -2.09 -6.11 -18.17
N GLU A 304 -2.29 -6.72 -19.33
CA GLU A 304 -3.07 -7.96 -19.47
C GLU A 304 -2.49 -9.18 -18.75
N ASP A 305 -1.19 -9.15 -18.41
CA ASP A 305 -0.51 -10.23 -17.70
C ASP A 305 -0.45 -10.04 -16.17
N TYR A 306 -0.99 -8.93 -15.65
CA TYR A 306 -1.01 -8.63 -14.21
C TYR A 306 -1.64 -9.78 -13.41
N HIS A 307 -0.92 -10.27 -12.40
CA HIS A 307 -1.29 -11.43 -11.58
C HIS A 307 -1.59 -12.69 -12.41
N LYS A 308 -0.77 -12.93 -13.46
CA LYS A 308 -0.85 -14.15 -14.28
C LYS A 308 0.51 -14.81 -14.44
N PRO A 309 0.54 -16.13 -14.71
CA PRO A 309 1.79 -16.84 -15.00
C PRO A 309 2.55 -16.28 -16.21
N THR A 310 1.86 -15.53 -17.05
CA THR A 310 2.39 -14.94 -18.29
C THR A 310 3.10 -13.59 -18.09
N ASP A 311 3.22 -13.08 -16.87
CA ASP A 311 4.08 -11.92 -16.57
C ASP A 311 5.54 -12.37 -16.49
N THR A 312 6.23 -12.32 -17.63
CA THR A 312 7.55 -12.90 -17.83
C THR A 312 8.57 -11.87 -18.31
N ALA A 313 9.86 -12.11 -18.04
CA ALA A 313 10.93 -11.14 -18.23
C ALA A 313 11.12 -10.71 -19.70
N GLU A 314 10.85 -11.59 -20.67
CA GLU A 314 10.92 -11.27 -22.11
C GLU A 314 9.91 -10.26 -22.58
N LYS A 315 8.88 -9.95 -21.75
CA LYS A 315 7.86 -8.94 -22.04
C LYS A 315 8.20 -7.56 -21.50
N ILE A 316 9.27 -7.44 -20.74
CA ILE A 316 9.73 -6.15 -20.19
C ILE A 316 10.21 -5.24 -21.32
N LEU A 317 9.76 -4.01 -21.29
CA LEU A 317 10.11 -2.96 -22.24
C LEU A 317 11.36 -2.22 -21.74
N TYR A 318 12.55 -2.80 -21.94
CA TYR A 318 13.78 -2.35 -21.30
C TYR A 318 14.16 -0.89 -21.58
N GLU A 319 13.90 -0.35 -22.77
CA GLU A 319 14.27 1.04 -23.08
C GLU A 319 13.41 2.09 -22.33
N PRO A 320 12.06 2.00 -22.31
CA PRO A 320 11.26 2.85 -21.42
C PRO A 320 11.56 2.63 -19.94
N TYR A 321 11.74 1.37 -19.53
CA TYR A 321 12.05 0.99 -18.16
C TYR A 321 13.35 1.66 -17.67
N LYS A 322 14.43 1.57 -18.44
CA LYS A 322 15.72 2.25 -18.14
C LYS A 322 15.55 3.75 -17.91
N ARG A 323 14.70 4.43 -18.70
CA ARG A 323 14.44 5.86 -18.51
C ARG A 323 13.71 6.16 -17.20
N ARG A 324 12.78 5.31 -16.81
CA ARG A 324 12.07 5.41 -15.53
C ARG A 324 13.03 5.23 -14.36
N VAL A 325 13.88 4.20 -14.41
CA VAL A 325 14.94 3.98 -13.41
C VAL A 325 15.88 5.16 -13.30
N LYS A 326 16.28 5.76 -14.45
CA LYS A 326 17.13 6.95 -14.49
C LYS A 326 16.45 8.16 -13.82
N LEU A 327 15.16 8.37 -14.04
CA LEU A 327 14.39 9.41 -13.34
C LEU A 327 14.48 9.25 -11.83
N ILE A 328 14.21 8.04 -11.33
CA ILE A 328 14.17 7.74 -9.90
C ILE A 328 15.54 7.93 -9.26
N PHE A 329 16.62 7.46 -9.91
CA PHE A 329 17.97 7.70 -9.46
C PHE A 329 18.25 9.22 -9.29
N HIS A 330 17.92 10.03 -10.30
CA HIS A 330 18.18 11.47 -10.22
C HIS A 330 17.26 12.20 -9.24
N THR A 331 16.03 11.74 -9.03
CA THR A 331 15.16 12.26 -7.97
C THR A 331 15.76 11.96 -6.59
N ALA A 332 16.18 10.69 -6.36
CA ALA A 332 16.86 10.30 -5.13
C ALA A 332 18.15 11.10 -4.89
N TRP A 333 18.93 11.27 -5.95
CA TRP A 333 20.16 12.07 -5.91
C TRP A 333 19.90 13.53 -5.57
N GLY A 334 18.88 14.14 -6.18
CA GLY A 334 18.44 15.51 -5.90
C GLY A 334 18.02 15.67 -4.44
N LEU A 335 17.15 14.77 -3.93
CA LEU A 335 16.72 14.76 -2.54
C LEU A 335 17.89 14.63 -1.56
N ALA A 336 18.83 13.73 -1.86
CA ALA A 336 19.96 13.44 -0.98
C ALA A 336 21.00 14.56 -0.92
N ASN A 337 21.08 15.41 -1.95
CA ASN A 337 22.12 16.45 -2.06
C ASN A 337 21.63 17.88 -1.76
N ARG A 338 20.35 18.09 -1.45
CA ARG A 338 19.85 19.41 -1.03
C ARG A 338 20.49 19.83 0.30
N ASP A 339 20.68 21.14 0.46
CA ASP A 339 21.15 21.71 1.73
C ASP A 339 20.04 21.62 2.80
N GLU A 340 18.81 21.96 2.44
CA GLU A 340 17.66 21.92 3.33
C GLU A 340 16.79 20.66 3.11
N ARG A 341 16.09 20.24 4.16
CA ARG A 341 15.03 19.22 4.03
C ARG A 341 13.88 19.77 3.20
N ILE A 342 13.20 18.87 2.48
CA ILE A 342 11.93 19.21 1.85
C ILE A 342 10.88 19.52 2.92
N LYS A 343 9.99 20.45 2.61
CA LYS A 343 8.91 20.91 3.51
C LYS A 343 7.63 20.14 3.24
N LEU A 344 6.85 19.94 4.29
CA LEU A 344 5.47 19.52 4.15
C LEU A 344 4.58 20.71 3.77
N ASN A 345 3.54 20.43 2.98
CA ASN A 345 2.53 21.41 2.58
C ASN A 345 1.68 21.87 3.76
#